data_83f7d56db625d580499e9ab67d97e7ec
#
_entry.id   83f7d56db625d580499e9ab67d97e7ec
#
_cell.length_a   1.000
_cell.length_b   1.000
_cell.length_c   1.000
_cell.angle_alpha   90.00
_cell.angle_beta   90.00
_cell.angle_gamma   90.00
#
_symmetry.space_group_name_H-M   'P 1'
#
loop_
_entity.id
_entity.type
_entity.pdbx_description
1 polymer ?
#
loop_
_entity_poly.entity_id
_entity_poly.type
_entity_poly.pdbx_seq_one_letter_code
_entity_poly.pdbx_strand_id
1 'polypeptide(L)'
;MWRPAVIFLVAVLLFSAGCIHLPIKEPTVTVDGIGIERVTLGRTDLSLRLVVDNPNPIGATMARVSFDIYFLEGGRAVYLAHGEQEEIEIQPNGKTSVTIPVTADNAPLVRAFLRGLQDGAIVLRANGSATLDYGIATFEVPFNRTVEVRPEQG
;
A
#
# COMPACT_ATOMS: atom_id res chain seq x y z
N MET A 1 -49.38 33.10 -27.73
CA MET A 1 -49.05 31.83 -28.36
C MET A 1 -47.52 31.42 -28.23
N TRP A 2 -46.71 32.19 -27.54
CA TRP A 2 -45.24 31.89 -27.39
C TRP A 2 -44.87 31.26 -26.05
N ARG A 3 -45.84 31.13 -25.15
CA ARG A 3 -45.59 30.58 -23.79
C ARG A 3 -45.19 29.10 -23.74
N PRO A 4 -45.76 28.19 -24.57
CA PRO A 4 -45.35 26.79 -24.52
C PRO A 4 -43.93 26.53 -25.09
N ALA A 5 -43.50 27.32 -26.09
CA ALA A 5 -42.18 27.17 -26.70
C ALA A 5 -41.03 27.55 -25.73
N VAL A 6 -41.24 28.59 -24.91
CA VAL A 6 -40.25 29.00 -23.89
C VAL A 6 -40.13 27.98 -22.77
N ILE A 7 -41.26 27.40 -22.35
CA ILE A 7 -41.27 26.35 -21.32
C ILE A 7 -40.53 25.08 -21.81
N PHE A 8 -40.70 24.73 -23.08
CA PHE A 8 -40.03 23.59 -23.68
C PHE A 8 -38.52 23.82 -23.81
N LEU A 9 -38.09 25.04 -24.16
CA LEU A 9 -36.67 25.40 -24.24
C LEU A 9 -35.99 25.37 -22.87
N VAL A 10 -36.67 25.86 -21.83
CA VAL A 10 -36.13 25.81 -20.44
C VAL A 10 -36.06 24.37 -19.91
N ALA A 11 -37.06 23.53 -20.25
CA ALA A 11 -37.02 22.11 -19.86
C ALA A 11 -35.85 21.35 -20.54
N VAL A 12 -35.55 21.63 -21.80
CA VAL A 12 -34.42 21.01 -22.52
C VAL A 12 -33.07 21.46 -21.96
N LEU A 13 -32.96 22.72 -21.51
CA LEU A 13 -31.74 23.23 -20.86
C LEU A 13 -31.50 22.62 -19.47
N LEU A 14 -32.53 22.20 -18.76
CA LEU A 14 -32.40 21.56 -17.44
C LEU A 14 -31.99 20.08 -17.53
N PHE A 15 -32.21 19.41 -18.68
CA PHE A 15 -31.78 18.03 -18.91
C PHE A 15 -30.33 17.92 -19.40
N SER A 16 -29.67 19.02 -19.74
CA SER A 16 -28.24 19.01 -20.12
C SER A 16 -27.28 19.20 -18.95
N ALA A 17 -27.71 19.12 -17.68
CA ALA A 17 -26.84 18.93 -16.53
C ALA A 17 -26.28 17.52 -16.59
N GLY A 18 -25.38 17.28 -17.56
CA GLY A 18 -24.62 16.06 -17.68
C GLY A 18 -23.87 15.84 -16.37
N CYS A 19 -24.05 14.67 -15.80
CA CYS A 19 -23.21 14.20 -14.68
C CYS A 19 -21.75 14.46 -15.04
N ILE A 20 -21.07 15.35 -14.34
CA ILE A 20 -19.63 15.50 -14.42
C ILE A 20 -19.08 14.21 -13.82
N HIS A 21 -18.83 13.23 -14.67
CA HIS A 21 -18.13 12.02 -14.29
C HIS A 21 -16.66 12.41 -14.12
N LEU A 22 -16.24 12.70 -12.90
CA LEU A 22 -14.83 12.85 -12.57
C LEU A 22 -14.19 11.47 -12.70
N PRO A 23 -13.36 11.23 -13.73
CA PRO A 23 -12.69 9.94 -13.86
C PRO A 23 -11.68 9.82 -12.74
N ILE A 24 -11.92 8.92 -11.78
CA ILE A 24 -10.96 8.58 -10.75
C ILE A 24 -9.87 7.73 -11.40
N LYS A 25 -8.63 8.20 -11.30
CA LYS A 25 -7.43 7.48 -11.79
C LYS A 25 -6.97 6.48 -10.75
N GLU A 26 -6.49 5.35 -11.23
CA GLU A 26 -5.91 4.33 -10.36
C GLU A 26 -4.68 4.89 -9.63
N PRO A 27 -4.62 4.77 -8.29
CA PRO A 27 -3.45 5.15 -7.51
C PRO A 27 -2.33 4.12 -7.67
N THR A 28 -1.11 4.51 -7.31
CA THR A 28 0.04 3.61 -7.32
C THR A 28 0.49 3.35 -5.88
N VAL A 29 0.73 2.09 -5.54
CA VAL A 29 1.31 1.68 -4.25
C VAL A 29 2.68 1.07 -4.49
N THR A 30 3.69 1.63 -3.84
CA THR A 30 5.09 1.20 -4.00
C THR A 30 5.69 0.88 -2.63
N VAL A 31 6.41 -0.24 -2.53
CA VAL A 31 7.25 -0.53 -1.36
C VAL A 31 8.50 0.35 -1.42
N ASP A 32 8.65 1.27 -0.48
CA ASP A 32 9.83 2.11 -0.33
C ASP A 32 10.98 1.36 0.35
N GLY A 33 10.65 0.52 1.34
CA GLY A 33 11.64 -0.29 2.03
C GLY A 33 11.07 -1.19 3.11
N ILE A 34 11.92 -2.08 3.61
CA ILE A 34 11.66 -2.91 4.78
C ILE A 34 12.73 -2.57 5.81
N GLY A 35 12.33 -2.10 6.99
CA GLY A 35 13.20 -1.82 8.13
C GLY A 35 13.28 -3.00 9.08
N ILE A 36 14.43 -3.14 9.76
CA ILE A 36 14.61 -4.07 10.87
C ILE A 36 14.75 -3.22 12.13
N GLU A 37 13.72 -3.25 12.98
CA GLU A 37 13.64 -2.40 14.16
C GLU A 37 14.32 -3.04 15.38
N ARG A 38 14.11 -4.34 15.56
CA ARG A 38 14.65 -5.10 16.67
C ARG A 38 14.79 -6.58 16.33
N VAL A 39 15.89 -7.17 16.76
CA VAL A 39 16.13 -8.61 16.59
C VAL A 39 16.47 -9.23 17.95
N THR A 40 15.73 -10.28 18.33
CA THR A 40 15.98 -11.10 19.52
C THR A 40 16.04 -12.58 19.13
N LEU A 41 16.39 -13.46 20.05
CA LEU A 41 16.50 -14.91 19.78
C LEU A 41 15.17 -15.58 19.39
N GLY A 42 14.03 -14.98 19.72
CA GLY A 42 12.71 -15.55 19.45
C GLY A 42 11.79 -14.66 18.63
N ARG A 43 12.18 -13.42 18.35
CA ARG A 43 11.33 -12.42 17.74
C ARG A 43 12.14 -11.42 16.93
N THR A 44 11.61 -11.03 15.78
CA THR A 44 12.12 -9.92 14.98
C THR A 44 11.01 -8.94 14.70
N ASP A 45 11.20 -7.67 15.09
CA ASP A 45 10.29 -6.58 14.76
C ASP A 45 10.79 -5.91 13.48
N LEU A 46 9.91 -5.84 12.48
CA LEU A 46 10.15 -5.28 11.16
C LEU A 46 9.20 -4.11 10.92
N SER A 47 9.51 -3.26 9.96
CA SER A 47 8.59 -2.27 9.44
C SER A 47 8.55 -2.33 7.91
N LEU A 48 7.34 -2.29 7.33
CA LEU A 48 7.15 -2.11 5.90
C LEU A 48 6.82 -0.65 5.63
N ARG A 49 7.61 0.02 4.78
CA ARG A 49 7.32 1.37 4.30
C ARG A 49 6.72 1.31 2.92
N LEU A 50 5.52 1.90 2.78
CA LEU A 50 4.81 2.06 1.52
C LEU A 50 4.72 3.54 1.16
N VAL A 51 4.73 3.83 -0.13
CA VAL A 51 4.39 5.13 -0.69
C VAL A 51 3.18 4.95 -1.59
N VAL A 52 2.09 5.63 -1.26
CA VAL A 52 0.88 5.70 -2.07
C VAL A 52 0.88 7.01 -2.83
N ASP A 53 0.90 6.94 -4.15
CA ASP A 53 0.78 8.10 -5.04
C ASP A 53 -0.66 8.21 -5.53
N ASN A 54 -1.37 9.24 -5.05
CA ASN A 54 -2.76 9.52 -5.40
C ASN A 54 -2.82 10.68 -6.40
N PRO A 55 -3.07 10.40 -7.69
CA PRO A 55 -3.15 11.44 -8.72
C PRO A 55 -4.51 12.18 -8.73
N ASN A 56 -5.42 11.83 -7.82
CA ASN A 56 -6.78 12.35 -7.81
C ASN A 56 -6.90 13.60 -6.92
N PRO A 57 -7.79 14.56 -7.26
CA PRO A 57 -8.02 15.77 -6.47
C PRO A 57 -8.81 15.50 -5.17
N ILE A 58 -9.26 14.28 -4.96
CA ILE A 58 -9.90 13.82 -3.72
C ILE A 58 -9.01 12.85 -2.98
N GLY A 59 -9.07 12.86 -1.65
CA GLY A 59 -8.41 11.87 -0.80
C GLY A 59 -9.06 10.50 -0.92
N ALA A 60 -8.38 9.50 -0.41
CA ALA A 60 -8.88 8.14 -0.30
C ALA A 60 -8.64 7.60 1.11
N THR A 61 -9.36 6.56 1.47
CA THR A 61 -9.04 5.72 2.63
C THR A 61 -8.40 4.43 2.13
N MET A 62 -7.20 4.10 2.60
CA MET A 62 -6.70 2.74 2.45
C MET A 62 -7.48 1.86 3.42
N ALA A 63 -8.56 1.25 2.92
CA ALA A 63 -9.48 0.45 3.73
C ALA A 63 -8.79 -0.75 4.35
N ARG A 64 -7.84 -1.34 3.61
CA ARG A 64 -7.00 -2.45 4.07
C ARG A 64 -5.70 -2.50 3.27
N VAL A 65 -4.63 -2.83 3.94
CA VAL A 65 -3.39 -3.32 3.35
C VAL A 65 -3.02 -4.63 4.03
N SER A 66 -2.70 -5.65 3.23
CA SER A 66 -2.33 -6.98 3.72
C SER A 66 -1.14 -7.49 2.92
N PHE A 67 -0.14 -8.05 3.59
CA PHE A 67 1.09 -8.48 2.93
C PHE A 67 1.82 -9.56 3.74
N ASP A 68 2.64 -10.32 3.01
CA ASP A 68 3.59 -11.27 3.57
C ASP A 68 5.02 -10.82 3.32
N ILE A 69 5.89 -11.05 4.29
CA ILE A 69 7.32 -10.85 4.18
C ILE A 69 8.01 -12.21 4.12
N TYR A 70 8.91 -12.35 3.15
CA TYR A 70 9.73 -13.53 2.94
C TYR A 70 11.19 -13.17 3.05
N PHE A 71 11.96 -14.08 3.61
CA PHE A 71 13.42 -14.09 3.54
C PHE A 71 13.87 -14.94 2.35
N LEU A 72 14.78 -14.42 1.54
CA LEU A 72 15.32 -15.15 0.38
C LEU A 72 16.68 -15.74 0.72
N GLU A 73 16.76 -17.06 0.76
CA GLU A 73 17.98 -17.81 1.03
C GLU A 73 18.26 -18.79 -0.11
N GLY A 74 19.40 -18.64 -0.80
CA GLY A 74 19.80 -19.53 -1.87
C GLY A 74 18.76 -19.69 -3.00
N GLY A 75 17.98 -18.62 -3.29
CA GLY A 75 16.92 -18.63 -4.28
C GLY A 75 15.57 -19.19 -3.78
N ARG A 76 15.48 -19.59 -2.51
CA ARG A 76 14.24 -20.01 -1.87
C ARG A 76 13.61 -18.86 -1.09
N ALA A 77 12.29 -18.71 -1.19
CA ALA A 77 11.54 -17.80 -0.35
C ALA A 77 11.06 -18.53 0.91
N VAL A 78 11.49 -18.07 2.07
CA VAL A 78 11.08 -18.58 3.38
C VAL A 78 10.14 -17.57 4.00
N TYR A 79 8.92 -17.97 4.31
CA TYR A 79 7.93 -17.12 4.95
C TYR A 79 8.45 -16.64 6.32
N LEU A 80 8.33 -15.34 6.56
CA LEU A 80 8.85 -14.71 7.77
C LEU A 80 7.73 -14.13 8.63
N ALA A 81 6.84 -13.33 8.04
CA ALA A 81 5.78 -12.66 8.79
C ALA A 81 4.63 -12.23 7.87
N HIS A 82 3.46 -12.05 8.47
CA HIS A 82 2.29 -11.41 7.89
C HIS A 82 2.04 -10.07 8.56
N GLY A 83 1.68 -9.06 7.76
CA GLY A 83 1.27 -7.74 8.24
C GLY A 83 -0.05 -7.32 7.62
N GLU A 84 -0.85 -6.64 8.44
CA GLU A 84 -2.13 -6.08 8.03
C GLU A 84 -2.38 -4.77 8.78
N GLN A 85 -2.96 -3.79 8.08
CA GLN A 85 -3.44 -2.56 8.70
C GLN A 85 -4.65 -2.04 7.93
N GLU A 86 -5.55 -1.35 8.62
CA GLU A 86 -6.80 -0.82 8.08
C GLU A 86 -6.92 0.68 8.36
N GLU A 87 -7.81 1.34 7.62
CA GLU A 87 -8.25 2.72 7.87
C GLU A 87 -7.12 3.78 7.88
N ILE A 88 -6.31 3.81 6.83
CA ILE A 88 -5.26 4.82 6.67
C ILE A 88 -5.73 5.90 5.70
N GLU A 89 -5.65 7.18 6.11
CA GLU A 89 -5.98 8.30 5.25
C GLU A 89 -4.88 8.56 4.20
N ILE A 90 -5.30 8.69 2.94
CA ILE A 90 -4.43 8.99 1.79
C ILE A 90 -4.75 10.39 1.28
N GLN A 91 -3.74 11.24 1.25
CA GLN A 91 -3.87 12.63 0.82
C GLN A 91 -4.24 12.75 -0.67
N PRO A 92 -5.00 13.80 -1.08
CA PRO A 92 -5.25 14.08 -2.49
C PRO A 92 -4.00 14.68 -3.17
N ASN A 93 -3.91 14.54 -4.48
CA ASN A 93 -2.90 15.18 -5.34
C ASN A 93 -1.45 15.00 -4.85
N GLY A 94 -1.08 13.81 -4.39
CA GLY A 94 0.28 13.64 -3.91
C GLY A 94 0.59 12.28 -3.32
N LYS A 95 1.72 12.23 -2.63
CA LYS A 95 2.26 11.01 -2.04
C LYS A 95 2.02 10.97 -0.54
N THR A 96 1.54 9.84 -0.05
CA THR A 96 1.40 9.53 1.37
C THR A 96 2.33 8.39 1.72
N SER A 97 3.22 8.61 2.71
CA SER A 97 4.08 7.56 3.23
C SER A 97 3.41 6.87 4.42
N VAL A 98 3.38 5.55 4.38
CA VAL A 98 2.77 4.70 5.41
C VAL A 98 3.82 3.74 5.93
N THR A 99 3.95 3.62 7.26
CA THR A 99 4.85 2.65 7.89
C THR A 99 4.03 1.68 8.72
N ILE A 100 4.15 0.39 8.42
CA ILE A 100 3.37 -0.68 9.04
C ILE A 100 4.31 -1.58 9.83
N PRO A 101 4.16 -1.66 11.17
CA PRO A 101 4.95 -2.55 12.01
C PRO A 101 4.52 -4.01 11.79
N VAL A 102 5.49 -4.92 11.80
CA VAL A 102 5.28 -6.36 11.64
C VAL A 102 6.18 -7.13 12.58
N THR A 103 5.66 -8.15 13.21
CA THR A 103 6.43 -9.02 14.09
C THR A 103 6.53 -10.44 13.53
N ALA A 104 7.73 -10.97 13.48
CA ALA A 104 8.01 -12.37 13.17
C ALA A 104 8.27 -13.16 14.46
N ASP A 105 7.35 -14.05 14.84
CA ASP A 105 7.39 -14.85 16.08
C ASP A 105 7.85 -16.31 15.84
N ASN A 106 8.67 -16.55 14.82
CA ASN A 106 9.11 -17.89 14.47
C ASN A 106 10.60 -18.09 14.79
N ALA A 107 10.90 -18.65 15.94
CA ALA A 107 12.26 -18.86 16.43
C ALA A 107 13.23 -19.60 15.46
N PRO A 108 12.82 -20.64 14.71
CA PRO A 108 13.69 -21.27 13.70
C PRO A 108 14.03 -20.35 12.53
N LEU A 109 13.03 -19.58 12.04
CA LEU A 109 13.21 -18.63 10.94
C LEU A 109 14.02 -17.41 11.38
N VAL A 110 13.78 -16.94 12.61
CA VAL A 110 14.59 -15.86 13.20
C VAL A 110 16.07 -16.24 13.30
N ARG A 111 16.41 -17.48 13.63
CA ARG A 111 17.80 -17.94 13.66
C ARG A 111 18.45 -17.98 12.27
N ALA A 112 17.72 -18.42 11.24
CA ALA A 112 18.18 -18.38 9.86
C ALA A 112 18.43 -16.94 9.38
N PHE A 113 17.50 -16.04 9.73
CA PHE A 113 17.60 -14.62 9.48
C PHE A 113 18.81 -13.97 10.19
N LEU A 114 19.04 -14.28 11.47
CA LEU A 114 20.21 -13.79 12.21
C LEU A 114 21.53 -14.20 11.59
N ARG A 115 21.61 -15.42 11.02
CA ARG A 115 22.80 -15.86 10.28
C ARG A 115 23.02 -15.03 9.02
N GLY A 116 21.95 -14.76 8.24
CA GLY A 116 22.02 -13.89 7.07
C GLY A 116 22.49 -12.47 7.41
N LEU A 117 22.09 -11.93 8.58
CA LEU A 117 22.59 -10.65 9.08
C LEU A 117 24.09 -10.67 9.39
N GLN A 118 24.60 -11.78 9.93
CA GLN A 118 26.04 -11.96 10.20
C GLN A 118 26.86 -12.01 8.92
N ASP A 119 26.29 -12.50 7.82
CA ASP A 119 26.91 -12.55 6.49
C ASP A 119 26.93 -11.19 5.77
N GLY A 120 26.40 -10.12 6.39
CA GLY A 120 26.51 -8.72 5.97
C GLY A 120 25.36 -8.17 5.16
N ALA A 121 24.46 -8.99 4.63
CA ALA A 121 23.24 -8.54 3.96
C ALA A 121 22.20 -9.64 3.91
N ILE A 122 20.93 -9.25 3.98
CA ILE A 122 19.80 -10.15 3.80
C ILE A 122 18.88 -9.62 2.71
N VAL A 123 18.26 -10.52 1.99
CA VAL A 123 17.31 -10.17 0.93
C VAL A 123 15.91 -10.51 1.43
N LEU A 124 15.08 -9.49 1.54
CA LEU A 124 13.68 -9.59 1.94
C LEU A 124 12.77 -9.31 0.74
N ARG A 125 11.65 -9.99 0.69
CA ARG A 125 10.58 -9.73 -0.29
C ARG A 125 9.29 -9.45 0.45
N ALA A 126 8.65 -8.31 0.13
CA ALA A 126 7.27 -8.03 0.51
C ALA A 126 6.36 -8.29 -0.69
N ASN A 127 5.27 -9.00 -0.46
CA ASN A 127 4.23 -9.29 -1.45
C ASN A 127 2.86 -9.08 -0.82
N GLY A 128 2.00 -8.27 -1.42
CA GLY A 128 0.71 -7.95 -0.85
C GLY A 128 -0.16 -7.10 -1.76
N SER A 129 -1.26 -6.61 -1.20
CA SER A 129 -2.16 -5.66 -1.87
C SER A 129 -2.68 -4.62 -0.89
N ALA A 130 -3.06 -3.46 -1.45
CA ALA A 130 -3.73 -2.38 -0.74
C ALA A 130 -5.06 -2.08 -1.42
N THR A 131 -6.13 -1.99 -0.64
CA THR A 131 -7.46 -1.60 -1.09
C THR A 131 -7.66 -0.13 -0.77
N LEU A 132 -7.80 0.72 -1.80
CA LEU A 132 -8.03 2.15 -1.68
C LEU A 132 -9.47 2.49 -2.05
N ASP A 133 -10.19 3.11 -1.14
CA ASP A 133 -11.60 3.50 -1.29
C ASP A 133 -11.71 5.03 -1.40
N TYR A 134 -12.30 5.48 -2.50
CA TYR A 134 -12.61 6.89 -2.79
C TYR A 134 -14.07 7.24 -2.50
N GLY A 135 -14.86 6.30 -1.97
CA GLY A 135 -16.30 6.45 -1.75
C GLY A 135 -17.16 6.24 -3.00
N ILE A 136 -16.62 6.54 -4.18
CA ILE A 136 -17.28 6.37 -5.49
C ILE A 136 -16.60 5.33 -6.36
N ALA A 137 -15.39 4.91 -6.00
CA ALA A 137 -14.61 3.88 -6.66
C ALA A 137 -13.66 3.24 -5.66
N THR A 138 -13.41 1.95 -5.81
CA THR A 138 -12.46 1.19 -5.00
C THR A 138 -11.44 0.53 -5.91
N PHE A 139 -10.15 0.62 -5.53
CA PHE A 139 -9.05 -0.01 -6.26
C PHE A 139 -8.32 -0.99 -5.34
N GLU A 140 -8.05 -2.19 -5.85
CA GLU A 140 -7.12 -3.11 -5.23
C GLU A 140 -5.80 -3.07 -6.00
N VAL A 141 -4.77 -2.57 -5.35
CA VAL A 141 -3.45 -2.34 -5.95
C VAL A 141 -2.46 -3.35 -5.38
N PRO A 142 -2.04 -4.35 -6.16
CA PRO A 142 -1.03 -5.30 -5.74
C PRO A 142 0.36 -4.66 -5.72
N PHE A 143 1.22 -5.13 -4.82
CA PHE A 143 2.62 -4.77 -4.79
C PHE A 143 3.51 -5.97 -4.50
N ASN A 144 4.68 -5.98 -5.11
CA ASN A 144 5.71 -6.98 -4.87
C ASN A 144 7.08 -6.30 -5.03
N ARG A 145 7.92 -6.37 -4.00
CA ARG A 145 9.26 -5.83 -4.07
C ARG A 145 10.24 -6.66 -3.26
N THR A 146 11.42 -6.86 -3.84
CA THR A 146 12.58 -7.43 -3.17
C THR A 146 13.52 -6.31 -2.77
N VAL A 147 13.97 -6.32 -1.52
CA VAL A 147 14.84 -5.31 -0.91
C VAL A 147 16.03 -6.03 -0.28
N GLU A 148 17.24 -5.53 -0.54
CA GLU A 148 18.45 -5.92 0.18
C GLU A 148 18.58 -5.03 1.42
N VAL A 149 18.59 -5.64 2.59
CA VAL A 149 18.75 -4.95 3.87
C VAL A 149 20.15 -5.24 4.40
N ARG A 150 20.91 -4.18 4.62
CA ARG A 150 22.22 -4.23 5.29
C ARG A 150 22.03 -3.73 6.72
N PRO A 151 22.48 -4.48 7.74
CA PRO A 151 22.49 -3.95 9.08
C PRO A 151 23.43 -2.73 9.10
N GLU A 152 22.91 -1.60 9.56
CA GLU A 152 23.78 -0.45 9.82
C GLU A 152 24.80 -0.86 10.87
N GLN A 153 26.07 -0.78 10.51
CA GLN A 153 27.16 -0.91 11.46
C GLN A 153 27.15 0.36 12.30
N GLY A 154 26.52 0.26 13.49
CA GLY A 154 26.59 1.29 14.52
C GLY A 154 27.97 1.36 15.17
#